data_573d0015474eba97b7de57864c39d644
#
_entry.id   573d0015474eba97b7de57864c39d644
#
_cell.length_a   1.000
_cell.length_b   1.000
_cell.length_c   1.000
_cell.angle_alpha   90.00
_cell.angle_beta   90.00
_cell.angle_gamma   90.00
#
_symmetry.space_group_name_H-M   'P 1'
#
loop_
_entity.id
_entity.type
_entity.pdbx_description
1 polymer ?
#
loop_
_entity_poly.entity_id
_entity_poly.type
_entity_poly.pdbx_seq_one_letter_code
_entity_poly.pdbx_strand_id
1 'polypeptide(L)'
;DELLLGPSRTPIVVAGWVSSASYNGQASLWVDADTWRMVLNENRPDGALTEGVFQALTVSMPGTMTATEVAETVQNLAGAGFIALTVPEAIDAIPGVTQQRNTFNQILGVTVLIALVVIGLFFALLTVERTGLYAVLKAVGAKSSTIFMGLVVQSVVLTAVAAAVASVAVIAIDAAIPPGSIPLFVSPQRLIMSAGQLVAAAVLGCAFSLRRILRIDPATALGGS
;
A
#
# COMPACT_ATOMS: atom_id res chain seq x y z
N ASP A 1 38.45 -2.17 -5.86
CA ASP A 1 38.20 -0.73 -6.02
C ASP A 1 38.19 -0.06 -4.64
N GLU A 2 38.75 1.14 -4.58
CA GLU A 2 38.80 1.93 -3.36
C GLU A 2 37.71 3.00 -3.41
N LEU A 3 36.93 3.13 -2.35
CA LEU A 3 35.84 4.09 -2.21
C LEU A 3 36.18 5.07 -1.09
N LEU A 4 36.05 6.38 -1.34
CA LEU A 4 36.28 7.42 -0.35
C LEU A 4 34.96 7.89 0.26
N LEU A 5 34.79 7.71 1.57
CA LEU A 5 33.54 8.01 2.28
C LEU A 5 33.60 9.28 3.11
N GLY A 6 32.53 10.05 3.05
CA GLY A 6 32.28 11.21 3.88
C GLY A 6 33.17 12.42 3.63
N PRO A 7 33.03 13.49 4.42
CA PRO A 7 33.84 14.71 4.31
C PRO A 7 35.31 14.46 4.52
N SER A 8 35.69 13.53 5.40
CA SER A 8 37.08 13.17 5.70
C SER A 8 37.72 12.29 4.62
N ARG A 9 36.96 11.88 3.59
CA ARG A 9 37.40 11.01 2.50
C ARG A 9 38.04 9.71 3.00
N THR A 10 37.46 9.10 4.03
CA THR A 10 37.93 7.85 4.62
C THR A 10 37.97 6.74 3.55
N PRO A 11 39.16 6.15 3.26
CA PRO A 11 39.25 5.12 2.24
C PRO A 11 38.73 3.77 2.76
N ILE A 12 37.91 3.09 1.96
CA ILE A 12 37.48 1.71 2.18
C ILE A 12 37.69 0.89 0.91
N VAL A 13 38.00 -0.39 1.09
CA VAL A 13 38.18 -1.33 -0.03
C VAL A 13 36.90 -2.09 -0.28
N VAL A 14 36.40 -2.06 -1.53
CA VAL A 14 35.22 -2.83 -1.93
C VAL A 14 35.61 -4.30 -2.06
N ALA A 15 35.07 -5.15 -1.18
CA ALA A 15 35.31 -6.58 -1.17
C ALA A 15 34.39 -7.35 -2.13
N GLY A 16 33.19 -6.81 -2.43
CA GLY A 16 32.24 -7.45 -3.31
C GLY A 16 30.95 -6.66 -3.50
N TRP A 17 30.04 -7.20 -4.28
CA TRP A 17 28.76 -6.61 -4.60
C TRP A 17 27.62 -7.47 -4.08
N VAL A 18 26.62 -6.84 -3.47
CA VAL A 18 25.42 -7.49 -2.96
C VAL A 18 24.24 -7.02 -3.82
N SER A 19 23.54 -7.98 -4.42
CA SER A 19 22.30 -7.72 -5.16
C SER A 19 21.13 -7.60 -4.20
N SER A 20 20.17 -6.70 -4.50
CA SER A 20 18.93 -6.52 -3.75
C SER A 20 19.07 -5.96 -2.32
N ALA A 21 20.21 -5.39 -1.98
CA ALA A 21 20.44 -4.72 -0.70
C ALA A 21 20.37 -3.19 -0.92
N SER A 22 19.19 -2.62 -0.77
CA SER A 22 19.01 -1.17 -0.79
C SER A 22 18.33 -0.70 0.49
N TYR A 23 18.76 0.44 0.99
CA TYR A 23 18.08 1.13 2.09
C TYR A 23 17.32 2.32 1.52
N ASN A 24 16.00 2.32 1.68
CA ASN A 24 15.13 3.39 1.19
C ASN A 24 15.29 3.68 -0.32
N GLY A 25 15.49 2.63 -1.13
CA GLY A 25 15.73 2.74 -2.58
C GLY A 25 17.10 3.24 -2.99
N GLN A 26 17.97 3.56 -2.03
CA GLN A 26 19.34 4.03 -2.28
C GLN A 26 20.34 2.89 -2.16
N ALA A 27 21.47 3.03 -2.85
CA ALA A 27 22.58 2.11 -2.71
C ALA A 27 23.06 2.07 -1.26
N SER A 28 23.25 0.85 -0.74
CA SER A 28 23.70 0.63 0.64
C SER A 28 25.12 0.07 0.64
N LEU A 29 25.87 0.49 1.62
CA LEU A 29 27.20 -0.02 1.90
C LEU A 29 27.14 -0.92 3.12
N TRP A 30 27.57 -2.16 2.96
CA TRP A 30 27.61 -3.15 4.04
C TRP A 30 29.07 -3.31 4.46
N VAL A 31 29.37 -2.96 5.69
CA VAL A 31 30.69 -3.03 6.28
C VAL A 31 30.62 -3.75 7.63
N ASP A 32 31.74 -4.26 8.11
CA ASP A 32 31.84 -4.77 9.47
C ASP A 32 31.73 -3.62 10.51
N ALA A 33 31.47 -3.98 11.76
CA ALA A 33 31.22 -3.01 12.82
C ALA A 33 32.43 -2.10 13.11
N ASP A 34 33.65 -2.60 12.90
CA ASP A 34 34.86 -1.83 13.17
C ASP A 34 35.12 -0.80 12.07
N THR A 35 34.98 -1.20 10.81
CA THR A 35 35.05 -0.30 9.64
C THR A 35 33.95 0.78 9.76
N TRP A 36 32.72 0.41 10.17
CA TRP A 36 31.63 1.36 10.37
C TRP A 36 31.98 2.39 11.44
N ARG A 37 32.51 1.96 12.60
CA ARG A 37 32.92 2.87 13.67
C ARG A 37 34.07 3.78 13.23
N MET A 38 35.06 3.24 12.53
CA MET A 38 36.18 3.99 11.99
C MET A 38 35.70 5.14 11.08
N VAL A 39 34.88 4.79 10.08
CA VAL A 39 34.32 5.77 9.14
C VAL A 39 33.47 6.82 9.87
N LEU A 40 32.62 6.39 10.83
CA LEU A 40 31.76 7.29 11.58
C LEU A 40 32.59 8.26 12.46
N ASN A 41 33.56 7.75 13.20
CA ASN A 41 34.38 8.53 14.11
C ASN A 41 35.25 9.54 13.36
N GLU A 42 35.78 9.17 12.19
CA GLU A 42 36.56 10.09 11.36
C GLU A 42 35.70 11.20 10.73
N ASN A 43 34.46 10.89 10.41
CA ASN A 43 33.56 11.84 9.75
C ASN A 43 32.65 12.63 10.71
N ARG A 44 32.53 12.17 11.97
CA ARG A 44 31.74 12.82 13.04
C ARG A 44 32.45 12.72 14.38
N PRO A 45 33.57 13.46 14.57
CA PRO A 45 34.35 13.36 15.80
C PRO A 45 33.57 13.78 17.05
N ASP A 46 32.59 14.69 16.92
CA ASP A 46 31.76 15.14 18.04
C ASP A 46 30.76 14.05 18.54
N GLY A 47 30.55 13.01 17.75
CA GLY A 47 29.67 11.89 18.05
C GLY A 47 30.40 10.54 18.02
N ALA A 48 31.68 10.52 18.33
CA ALA A 48 32.53 9.33 18.27
C ALA A 48 31.95 8.20 19.15
N LEU A 49 31.85 7.01 18.56
CA LEU A 49 31.37 5.82 19.24
C LEU A 49 32.52 5.01 19.81
N THR A 50 32.38 4.57 21.04
CA THR A 50 33.30 3.64 21.70
C THR A 50 33.02 2.20 21.29
N GLU A 51 33.98 1.30 21.55
CA GLU A 51 33.79 -0.13 21.35
C GLU A 51 32.57 -0.67 22.13
N GLY A 52 31.86 -1.62 21.54
CA GLY A 52 30.69 -2.25 22.17
C GLY A 52 29.38 -1.46 22.07
N VAL A 53 29.38 -0.27 21.46
CA VAL A 53 28.13 0.48 21.22
C VAL A 53 27.50 0.05 19.91
N PHE A 54 26.22 -0.37 19.98
CA PHE A 54 25.39 -0.75 18.83
C PHE A 54 24.09 0.04 18.86
N GLN A 55 23.57 0.40 17.69
CA GLN A 55 22.24 1.02 17.58
C GLN A 55 21.13 -0.01 17.59
N ALA A 56 21.37 -1.17 16.99
CA ALA A 56 20.43 -2.29 16.96
C ALA A 56 21.21 -3.60 16.77
N LEU A 57 20.66 -4.67 17.34
CA LEU A 57 21.09 -6.04 17.14
C LEU A 57 19.96 -6.81 16.47
N THR A 58 20.26 -7.50 15.38
CA THR A 58 19.29 -8.40 14.74
C THR A 58 19.54 -9.82 15.20
N VAL A 59 18.47 -10.49 15.64
CA VAL A 59 18.52 -11.89 16.05
C VAL A 59 17.86 -12.74 14.97
N SER A 60 18.60 -13.74 14.45
CA SER A 60 18.06 -14.72 13.52
C SER A 60 17.26 -15.76 14.30
N MET A 61 16.05 -16.06 13.83
CA MET A 61 15.16 -17.02 14.50
C MET A 61 15.49 -18.45 14.08
N PRO A 62 15.57 -19.40 15.03
CA PRO A 62 15.48 -20.82 14.70
C PRO A 62 14.09 -21.11 14.11
N GLY A 63 14.01 -21.96 13.09
CA GLY A 63 12.80 -22.18 12.28
C GLY A 63 11.55 -22.74 13.00
N THR A 64 11.59 -22.90 14.32
CA THR A 64 10.52 -23.48 15.14
C THR A 64 9.81 -22.46 16.03
N MET A 65 10.34 -21.24 16.19
CA MET A 65 9.79 -20.20 17.06
C MET A 65 9.17 -19.06 16.25
N THR A 66 8.12 -18.48 16.78
CA THR A 66 7.53 -17.26 16.21
C THR A 66 8.34 -16.02 16.61
N ALA A 67 8.23 -14.95 15.82
CA ALA A 67 8.95 -13.70 16.09
C ALA A 67 8.62 -13.12 17.48
N THR A 68 7.39 -13.28 17.94
CA THR A 68 6.94 -12.81 19.25
C THR A 68 7.59 -13.61 20.38
N GLU A 69 7.63 -14.94 20.27
CA GLU A 69 8.27 -15.81 21.27
C GLU A 69 9.78 -15.53 21.40
N VAL A 70 10.44 -15.26 20.25
CA VAL A 70 11.86 -14.87 20.26
C VAL A 70 12.05 -13.51 20.93
N ALA A 71 11.21 -12.51 20.61
CA ALA A 71 11.29 -11.19 21.22
C ALA A 71 11.09 -11.26 22.75
N GLU A 72 10.10 -12.01 23.22
CA GLU A 72 9.88 -12.24 24.66
C GLU A 72 11.06 -12.95 25.34
N THR A 73 11.63 -13.97 24.69
CA THR A 73 12.79 -14.70 25.20
C THR A 73 14.01 -13.79 25.31
N VAL A 74 14.29 -13.01 24.26
CA VAL A 74 15.41 -12.04 24.25
C VAL A 74 15.19 -10.96 25.29
N GLN A 75 13.97 -10.42 25.43
CA GLN A 75 13.64 -9.41 26.43
C GLN A 75 13.90 -9.91 27.86
N ASN A 76 13.54 -11.16 28.14
CA ASN A 76 13.76 -11.79 29.44
C ASN A 76 15.25 -12.03 29.74
N LEU A 77 16.05 -12.34 28.73
CA LEU A 77 17.50 -12.56 28.87
C LEU A 77 18.30 -11.27 28.95
N ALA A 78 17.93 -10.25 28.17
CA ALA A 78 18.67 -8.99 28.06
C ALA A 78 18.41 -8.01 29.22
N GLY A 79 17.32 -8.19 29.98
CA GLY A 79 16.98 -7.34 31.12
C GLY A 79 16.51 -5.93 30.73
N ALA A 80 16.52 -5.01 31.69
CA ALA A 80 15.88 -3.68 31.55
C ALA A 80 16.63 -2.68 30.67
N GLY A 81 17.84 -3.01 30.19
CA GLY A 81 18.66 -2.11 29.36
C GLY A 81 18.37 -2.20 27.86
N PHE A 82 17.55 -3.14 27.42
CA PHE A 82 17.25 -3.41 26.02
C PHE A 82 15.75 -3.53 25.79
N ILE A 83 15.34 -3.25 24.58
CA ILE A 83 13.96 -3.45 24.13
C ILE A 83 14.01 -4.42 22.94
N ALA A 84 13.46 -5.61 23.12
CA ALA A 84 13.32 -6.59 22.06
C ALA A 84 12.02 -6.36 21.32
N LEU A 85 12.10 -6.12 20.03
CA LEU A 85 10.96 -5.81 19.17
C LEU A 85 10.96 -6.76 17.97
N THR A 86 9.78 -7.14 17.54
CA THR A 86 9.61 -7.73 16.20
C THR A 86 9.83 -6.66 15.13
N VAL A 87 10.11 -7.08 13.88
CA VAL A 87 10.34 -6.13 12.77
C VAL A 87 9.18 -5.13 12.59
N PRO A 88 7.89 -5.53 12.63
CA PRO A 88 6.78 -4.58 12.56
C PRO A 88 6.77 -3.57 13.72
N GLU A 89 7.02 -4.03 14.96
CA GLU A 89 7.07 -3.17 16.15
C GLU A 89 8.26 -2.20 16.09
N ALA A 90 9.41 -2.66 15.62
CA ALA A 90 10.59 -1.83 15.46
C ALA A 90 10.33 -0.71 14.42
N ILE A 91 9.65 -1.01 13.32
CA ILE A 91 9.24 -0.02 12.33
C ILE A 91 8.30 1.02 12.95
N ASP A 92 7.32 0.57 13.74
CA ASP A 92 6.35 1.45 14.39
C ASP A 92 6.97 2.29 15.54
N ALA A 93 8.05 1.82 16.13
CA ALA A 93 8.83 2.56 17.13
C ALA A 93 9.70 3.69 16.54
N ILE A 94 9.94 3.70 15.22
CA ILE A 94 10.70 4.78 14.58
C ILE A 94 9.89 6.09 14.68
N PRO A 95 10.47 7.17 15.25
CA PRO A 95 9.78 8.45 15.39
C PRO A 95 9.24 8.98 14.06
N GLY A 96 7.97 9.33 14.02
CA GLY A 96 7.28 9.87 12.85
C GLY A 96 6.70 8.84 11.89
N VAL A 97 7.14 7.58 11.90
CA VAL A 97 6.61 6.55 10.99
C VAL A 97 5.13 6.28 11.24
N THR A 98 4.73 6.12 12.50
CA THR A 98 3.32 5.92 12.86
C THR A 98 2.46 7.11 12.46
N GLN A 99 2.94 8.34 12.70
CA GLN A 99 2.24 9.56 12.28
C GLN A 99 2.09 9.65 10.75
N GLN A 100 3.16 9.36 10.03
CA GLN A 100 3.14 9.34 8.56
C GLN A 100 2.18 8.28 8.02
N ARG A 101 2.20 7.07 8.60
CA ARG A 101 1.28 5.98 8.24
C ARG A 101 -0.18 6.36 8.48
N ASN A 102 -0.48 6.98 9.60
CA ASN A 102 -1.83 7.47 9.91
C ASN A 102 -2.29 8.53 8.92
N THR A 103 -1.42 9.47 8.56
CA THR A 103 -1.72 10.48 7.54
C THR A 103 -2.02 9.83 6.18
N PHE A 104 -1.20 8.89 5.73
CA PHE A 104 -1.47 8.17 4.48
C PHE A 104 -2.76 7.36 4.54
N ASN A 105 -3.06 6.69 5.65
CA ASN A 105 -4.30 5.95 5.81
C ASN A 105 -5.54 6.86 5.77
N GLN A 106 -5.45 8.06 6.34
CA GLN A 106 -6.52 9.06 6.23
C GLN A 106 -6.71 9.52 4.79
N ILE A 107 -5.63 9.84 4.07
CA ILE A 107 -5.69 10.23 2.65
C ILE A 107 -6.32 9.10 1.82
N LEU A 108 -5.89 7.85 2.03
CA LEU A 108 -6.45 6.69 1.35
C LEU A 108 -7.94 6.52 1.67
N GLY A 109 -8.34 6.68 2.95
CA GLY A 109 -9.73 6.60 3.37
C GLY A 109 -10.61 7.65 2.67
N VAL A 110 -10.16 8.89 2.61
CA VAL A 110 -10.87 9.98 1.90
C VAL A 110 -10.93 9.68 0.40
N THR A 111 -9.84 9.20 -0.20
CA THR A 111 -9.80 8.85 -1.63
C THR A 111 -10.80 7.73 -1.97
N VAL A 112 -10.88 6.69 -1.14
CA VAL A 112 -11.86 5.61 -1.32
C VAL A 112 -13.30 6.13 -1.18
N LEU A 113 -13.54 7.04 -0.21
CA LEU A 113 -14.86 7.67 -0.04
C LEU A 113 -15.25 8.49 -1.28
N ILE A 114 -14.34 9.32 -1.80
CA ILE A 114 -14.57 10.10 -3.02
C ILE A 114 -14.85 9.15 -4.21
N ALA A 115 -14.05 8.10 -4.38
CA ALA A 115 -14.27 7.12 -5.43
C ALA A 115 -15.66 6.47 -5.32
N LEU A 116 -16.09 6.08 -4.12
CA LEU A 116 -17.40 5.52 -3.86
C LEU A 116 -18.52 6.49 -4.26
N VAL A 117 -18.42 7.77 -3.87
CA VAL A 117 -19.40 8.81 -4.23
C VAL A 117 -19.45 9.02 -5.75
N VAL A 118 -18.29 9.15 -6.39
CA VAL A 118 -18.20 9.34 -7.86
C VAL A 118 -18.80 8.16 -8.61
N ILE A 119 -18.44 6.94 -8.25
CA ILE A 119 -18.99 5.72 -8.85
C ILE A 119 -20.51 5.65 -8.61
N GLY A 120 -20.98 5.93 -7.40
CA GLY A 120 -22.39 5.96 -7.06
C GLY A 120 -23.19 6.96 -7.89
N LEU A 121 -22.66 8.19 -8.04
CA LEU A 121 -23.28 9.23 -8.88
C LEU A 121 -23.30 8.84 -10.36
N PHE A 122 -22.19 8.26 -10.87
CA PHE A 122 -22.12 7.81 -12.25
C PHE A 122 -23.19 6.72 -12.56
N PHE A 123 -23.30 5.71 -11.71
CA PHE A 123 -24.33 4.67 -11.89
C PHE A 123 -25.74 5.20 -11.64
N ALA A 124 -25.92 6.17 -10.74
CA ALA A 124 -27.20 6.84 -10.57
C ALA A 124 -27.62 7.59 -11.84
N LEU A 125 -26.69 8.29 -12.47
CA LEU A 125 -26.93 9.00 -13.73
C LEU A 125 -27.25 8.03 -14.87
N LEU A 126 -26.45 6.97 -15.04
CA LEU A 126 -26.73 5.91 -16.03
C LEU A 126 -28.12 5.27 -15.83
N THR A 127 -28.52 5.08 -14.56
CA THR A 127 -29.83 4.52 -14.24
C THR A 127 -30.96 5.46 -14.66
N VAL A 128 -30.78 6.79 -14.46
CA VAL A 128 -31.74 7.80 -14.89
C VAL A 128 -31.86 7.84 -16.41
N GLU A 129 -30.75 7.85 -17.11
CA GLU A 129 -30.70 7.88 -18.57
C GLU A 129 -31.38 6.66 -19.19
N ARG A 130 -31.27 5.49 -18.55
CA ARG A 130 -31.85 4.22 -19.02
C ARG A 130 -33.19 3.86 -18.39
N THR A 131 -33.86 4.81 -17.71
CA THR A 131 -35.14 4.53 -17.00
C THR A 131 -36.19 3.96 -17.95
N GLY A 132 -36.32 4.50 -19.16
CA GLY A 132 -37.28 4.02 -20.15
C GLY A 132 -37.03 2.55 -20.54
N LEU A 133 -35.76 2.17 -20.77
CA LEU A 133 -35.39 0.78 -21.07
C LEU A 133 -35.75 -0.17 -19.91
N TYR A 134 -35.47 0.23 -18.65
CA TYR A 134 -35.78 -0.56 -17.48
C TYR A 134 -37.29 -0.69 -17.25
N ALA A 135 -38.07 0.34 -17.59
CA ALA A 135 -39.53 0.27 -17.54
C ALA A 135 -40.08 -0.73 -18.54
N VAL A 136 -39.61 -0.75 -19.78
CA VAL A 136 -39.99 -1.75 -20.81
C VAL A 136 -39.60 -3.14 -20.36
N LEU A 137 -38.39 -3.37 -19.83
CA LEU A 137 -37.97 -4.66 -19.31
C LEU A 137 -38.86 -5.15 -18.17
N LYS A 138 -39.28 -4.25 -17.26
CA LYS A 138 -40.23 -4.59 -16.20
C LYS A 138 -41.61 -4.90 -16.75
N ALA A 139 -42.11 -4.20 -17.75
CA ALA A 139 -43.37 -4.44 -18.40
C ALA A 139 -43.43 -5.84 -19.09
N VAL A 140 -42.31 -6.30 -19.64
CA VAL A 140 -42.15 -7.64 -20.22
C VAL A 140 -41.93 -8.71 -19.13
N GLY A 141 -41.84 -8.33 -17.84
CA GLY A 141 -41.77 -9.26 -16.73
C GLY A 141 -40.36 -9.44 -16.12
N ALA A 142 -39.37 -8.64 -16.48
CA ALA A 142 -38.07 -8.72 -15.87
C ALA A 142 -38.10 -8.28 -14.38
N LYS A 143 -37.54 -9.13 -13.51
CA LYS A 143 -37.44 -8.81 -12.08
C LYS A 143 -36.44 -7.69 -11.85
N SER A 144 -36.75 -6.77 -10.90
CA SER A 144 -35.84 -5.69 -10.51
C SER A 144 -34.47 -6.20 -10.08
N SER A 145 -34.39 -7.39 -9.47
CA SER A 145 -33.14 -8.05 -9.09
C SER A 145 -32.27 -8.42 -10.31
N THR A 146 -32.88 -8.83 -11.42
CA THR A 146 -32.16 -9.16 -12.66
C THR A 146 -31.52 -7.88 -13.28
N ILE A 147 -32.28 -6.79 -13.30
CA ILE A 147 -31.80 -5.49 -13.80
C ILE A 147 -30.65 -5.00 -12.92
N PHE A 148 -30.80 -5.08 -11.59
CA PHE A 148 -29.76 -4.71 -10.64
C PHE A 148 -28.50 -5.57 -10.78
N MET A 149 -28.64 -6.89 -10.92
CA MET A 149 -27.51 -7.79 -11.13
C MET A 149 -26.75 -7.43 -12.41
N GLY A 150 -27.45 -7.05 -13.48
CA GLY A 150 -26.82 -6.55 -14.71
C GLY A 150 -25.96 -5.31 -14.47
N LEU A 151 -26.46 -4.35 -13.67
CA LEU A 151 -25.67 -3.16 -13.28
C LEU A 151 -24.46 -3.51 -12.43
N VAL A 152 -24.60 -4.42 -11.47
CA VAL A 152 -23.49 -4.89 -10.63
C VAL A 152 -22.42 -5.56 -11.50
N VAL A 153 -22.81 -6.47 -12.39
CA VAL A 153 -21.84 -7.11 -13.30
C VAL A 153 -21.13 -6.07 -14.17
N GLN A 154 -21.89 -5.13 -14.75
CA GLN A 154 -21.30 -4.05 -15.54
C GLN A 154 -20.30 -3.21 -14.73
N SER A 155 -20.64 -2.86 -13.47
CA SER A 155 -19.75 -2.08 -12.61
C SER A 155 -18.48 -2.86 -12.26
N VAL A 156 -18.61 -4.15 -11.94
CA VAL A 156 -17.45 -5.00 -11.62
C VAL A 156 -16.52 -5.13 -12.83
N VAL A 157 -17.07 -5.40 -14.02
CA VAL A 157 -16.26 -5.52 -15.25
C VAL A 157 -15.53 -4.20 -15.55
N LEU A 158 -16.26 -3.09 -15.51
CA LEU A 158 -15.67 -1.77 -15.78
C LEU A 158 -14.58 -1.40 -14.78
N THR A 159 -14.83 -1.65 -13.50
CA THR A 159 -13.86 -1.39 -12.43
C THR A 159 -12.64 -2.32 -12.55
N ALA A 160 -12.84 -3.59 -12.89
CA ALA A 160 -11.73 -4.52 -13.11
C ALA A 160 -10.83 -4.09 -14.27
N VAL A 161 -11.43 -3.65 -15.39
CA VAL A 161 -10.67 -3.11 -16.52
C VAL A 161 -9.92 -1.83 -16.13
N ALA A 162 -10.57 -0.90 -15.43
CA ALA A 162 -9.94 0.33 -14.95
C ALA A 162 -8.78 0.03 -13.98
N ALA A 163 -8.97 -0.92 -13.06
CA ALA A 163 -7.93 -1.36 -12.12
C ALA A 163 -6.74 -2.01 -12.85
N ALA A 164 -6.99 -2.80 -13.88
CA ALA A 164 -5.93 -3.39 -14.71
C ALA A 164 -5.12 -2.31 -15.44
N VAL A 165 -5.79 -1.34 -16.06
CA VAL A 165 -5.13 -0.21 -16.74
C VAL A 165 -4.31 0.62 -15.74
N ALA A 166 -4.88 0.94 -14.58
CA ALA A 166 -4.17 1.66 -13.52
C ALA A 166 -2.95 0.89 -13.01
N SER A 167 -3.07 -0.43 -12.84
CA SER A 167 -1.95 -1.29 -12.42
C SER A 167 -0.82 -1.28 -13.43
N VAL A 168 -1.13 -1.38 -14.73
CA VAL A 168 -0.14 -1.28 -15.81
C VAL A 168 0.54 0.10 -15.79
N ALA A 169 -0.22 1.18 -15.60
CA ALA A 169 0.34 2.53 -15.51
C ALA A 169 1.28 2.68 -14.32
N VAL A 170 0.91 2.15 -13.15
CA VAL A 170 1.77 2.19 -11.94
C VAL A 170 3.07 1.42 -12.15
N ILE A 171 3.00 0.23 -12.75
CA ILE A 171 4.19 -0.58 -13.06
C ILE A 171 5.09 0.14 -14.09
N ALA A 172 4.50 0.77 -15.10
CA ALA A 172 5.25 1.53 -16.10
C ALA A 172 5.95 2.76 -15.49
N ILE A 173 5.29 3.45 -14.56
CA ILE A 173 5.88 4.58 -13.82
C ILE A 173 7.04 4.08 -12.94
N ASP A 174 6.84 2.98 -12.21
CA ASP A 174 7.87 2.38 -11.36
C ASP A 174 9.12 2.01 -12.18
N ALA A 175 8.93 1.41 -13.36
CA ALA A 175 10.01 1.07 -14.27
C ALA A 175 10.73 2.29 -14.91
N ALA A 176 10.04 3.44 -15.01
CA ALA A 176 10.59 4.66 -15.58
C ALA A 176 11.35 5.52 -14.57
N ILE A 177 11.15 5.29 -13.27
CA ILE A 177 11.83 6.04 -12.20
C ILE A 177 13.23 5.47 -11.97
N PRO A 178 14.29 6.29 -12.04
CA PRO A 178 15.63 5.83 -11.74
C PRO A 178 15.74 5.29 -10.30
N PRO A 179 16.46 4.17 -10.09
CA PRO A 179 16.70 3.62 -8.75
C PRO A 179 17.28 4.69 -7.81
N GLY A 180 16.69 4.84 -6.63
CA GLY A 180 17.15 5.77 -5.60
C GLY A 180 16.58 7.18 -5.65
N SER A 181 15.78 7.54 -6.67
CA SER A 181 15.18 8.88 -6.75
C SER A 181 13.93 9.01 -5.87
N ILE A 182 13.08 7.99 -5.83
CA ILE A 182 11.89 7.93 -4.98
C ILE A 182 11.77 6.49 -4.43
N PRO A 183 11.53 6.30 -3.12
CA PRO A 183 11.34 4.98 -2.54
C PRO A 183 9.94 4.45 -2.88
N LEU A 184 9.71 4.06 -4.12
CA LEU A 184 8.49 3.41 -4.58
C LEU A 184 8.67 1.90 -4.51
N PHE A 185 7.81 1.23 -3.76
CA PHE A 185 7.75 -0.22 -3.69
C PHE A 185 6.38 -0.70 -4.16
N VAL A 186 6.29 -1.11 -5.42
CA VAL A 186 5.09 -1.67 -6.00
C VAL A 186 5.01 -3.16 -5.64
N SER A 187 4.18 -3.49 -4.65
CA SER A 187 3.93 -4.87 -4.27
C SER A 187 2.71 -5.42 -5.02
N PRO A 188 2.81 -6.59 -5.70
CA PRO A 188 1.66 -7.22 -6.35
C PRO A 188 0.49 -7.46 -5.40
N GLN A 189 0.77 -7.81 -4.14
CA GLN A 189 -0.24 -8.00 -3.12
C GLN A 189 -1.03 -6.72 -2.85
N ARG A 190 -0.36 -5.56 -2.78
CA ARG A 190 -1.03 -4.26 -2.58
C ARG A 190 -1.89 -3.88 -3.79
N LEU A 191 -1.44 -4.17 -5.01
CA LEU A 191 -2.23 -3.92 -6.22
C LEU A 191 -3.52 -4.74 -6.21
N ILE A 192 -3.45 -6.03 -5.85
CA ILE A 192 -4.62 -6.91 -5.76
C ILE A 192 -5.58 -6.42 -4.66
N MET A 193 -5.07 -6.05 -3.49
CA MET A 193 -5.90 -5.52 -2.40
C MET A 193 -6.58 -4.21 -2.79
N SER A 194 -5.88 -3.29 -3.45
CA SER A 194 -6.46 -2.03 -3.93
C SER A 194 -7.51 -2.26 -5.00
N ALA A 195 -7.28 -3.18 -5.95
CA ALA A 195 -8.27 -3.57 -6.94
C ALA A 195 -9.52 -4.16 -6.28
N GLY A 196 -9.35 -5.02 -5.28
CA GLY A 196 -10.45 -5.58 -4.48
C GLY A 196 -11.28 -4.50 -3.76
N GLN A 197 -10.62 -3.51 -3.15
CA GLN A 197 -11.27 -2.37 -2.51
C GLN A 197 -12.06 -1.53 -3.52
N LEU A 198 -11.52 -1.28 -4.72
CA LEU A 198 -12.23 -0.55 -5.77
C LEU A 198 -13.46 -1.31 -6.26
N VAL A 199 -13.37 -2.63 -6.45
CA VAL A 199 -14.51 -3.47 -6.81
C VAL A 199 -15.57 -3.45 -5.71
N ALA A 200 -15.18 -3.56 -4.45
CA ALA A 200 -16.11 -3.46 -3.32
C ALA A 200 -16.80 -2.08 -3.29
N ALA A 201 -16.06 -0.99 -3.50
CA ALA A 201 -16.60 0.36 -3.59
C ALA A 201 -17.58 0.50 -4.76
N ALA A 202 -17.27 -0.11 -5.93
CA ALA A 202 -18.16 -0.10 -7.09
C ALA A 202 -19.48 -0.83 -6.80
N VAL A 203 -19.44 -2.01 -6.17
CA VAL A 203 -20.63 -2.76 -5.78
C VAL A 203 -21.48 -1.98 -4.78
N LEU A 204 -20.85 -1.37 -3.76
CA LEU A 204 -21.54 -0.52 -2.79
C LEU A 204 -22.16 0.72 -3.45
N GLY A 205 -21.41 1.39 -4.35
CA GLY A 205 -21.92 2.52 -5.12
C GLY A 205 -23.15 2.15 -5.96
N CYS A 206 -23.15 0.98 -6.60
CA CYS A 206 -24.31 0.46 -7.31
C CYS A 206 -25.50 0.17 -6.39
N ALA A 207 -25.27 -0.24 -5.14
CA ALA A 207 -26.34 -0.51 -4.19
C ALA A 207 -27.18 0.74 -3.87
N PHE A 208 -26.58 1.93 -3.90
CA PHE A 208 -27.33 3.19 -3.79
C PHE A 208 -28.30 3.41 -4.97
N SER A 209 -27.94 2.94 -6.17
CA SER A 209 -28.80 3.03 -7.35
C SER A 209 -29.97 2.06 -7.30
N LEU A 210 -29.86 0.96 -6.53
CA LEU A 210 -30.93 -0.04 -6.38
C LEU A 210 -32.23 0.57 -5.87
N ARG A 211 -32.16 1.46 -4.87
CA ARG A 211 -33.33 2.12 -4.30
C ARG A 211 -34.11 2.92 -5.35
N ARG A 212 -33.42 3.47 -6.33
CA ARG A 212 -34.02 4.24 -7.42
C ARG A 212 -34.66 3.29 -8.46
N ILE A 213 -34.01 2.19 -8.80
CA ILE A 213 -34.53 1.16 -9.73
C ILE A 213 -35.82 0.54 -9.17
N LEU A 214 -35.86 0.26 -7.87
CA LEU A 214 -37.06 -0.28 -7.21
C LEU A 214 -38.26 0.67 -7.30
N ARG A 215 -38.04 1.97 -7.34
CA ARG A 215 -39.09 3.00 -7.40
C ARG A 215 -39.56 3.36 -8.82
N ILE A 216 -38.96 2.77 -9.87
CA ILE A 216 -39.42 2.97 -11.26
C ILE A 216 -40.77 2.31 -11.42
N ASP A 217 -41.82 3.11 -11.63
CA ASP A 217 -43.16 2.67 -11.96
C ASP A 217 -43.28 2.46 -13.48
N PRO A 218 -43.57 1.23 -13.95
CA PRO A 218 -43.74 0.98 -15.39
C PRO A 218 -44.84 1.82 -16.02
N ALA A 219 -45.91 2.14 -15.27
CA ALA A 219 -47.04 2.91 -15.78
C ALA A 219 -46.70 4.35 -16.15
N THR A 220 -45.82 5.00 -15.36
CA THR A 220 -45.40 6.37 -15.65
C THR A 220 -44.45 6.49 -16.85
N ALA A 221 -43.72 5.42 -17.18
CA ALA A 221 -42.80 5.42 -18.32
C ALA A 221 -43.51 5.12 -19.66
N LEU A 222 -44.67 4.50 -19.64
CA LEU A 222 -45.48 4.21 -20.84
C LEU A 222 -46.52 5.30 -21.13
N GLY A 223 -46.89 6.12 -20.15
CA GLY A 223 -47.93 7.14 -20.25
C GLY A 223 -47.44 8.59 -20.34
N GLY A 224 -46.13 8.83 -20.34
CA GLY A 224 -45.54 10.16 -20.39
C GLY A 224 -45.19 10.57 -21.82
N SER A 225 -46.12 11.12 -22.52
CA SER A 225 -45.89 12.00 -23.67
C SER A 225 -46.29 13.41 -23.28
#